data_2fe600496ebfc84504bb0263075a14b4
#
_entry.id   2fe600496ebfc84504bb0263075a14b4
#
_cell.length_a   1.000
_cell.length_b   1.000
_cell.length_c   1.000
_cell.angle_alpha   90.00
_cell.angle_beta   90.00
_cell.angle_gamma   90.00
#
_symmetry.space_group_name_H-M   'P 1'
#
loop_
_entity.id
_entity.type
_entity.pdbx_description
1 polymer ?
#
loop_
_entity_poly.entity_id
_entity_poly.type
_entity_poly.pdbx_seq_one_letter_code
_entity_poly.pdbx_strand_id
1 'polypeptide(L)'
;MLVQKRLAHKTKNVLNARSRINPSGQTIMNTLFQPYRLNDTLTLANRFMMAPLTRCMAGPGLVPTEQMAAYYARRADIGLIISEATIIRPDGQGYPNTPGLYSPEQIEGWKNVTSAVHANGGKIFAQLWHVGRLSHPFFHHGEVLAPSAVAHEGTVPRMRELEYQVPRPLTVAEIGQLAEDYAQAAANAIEAGFDGVEIHGANGYLIDQFLHHSSNLRTDQYGGSPENMSRFALEVVDAVNARIGSERVGLRLSPGAYVHLEGDKRDRAVFDYLLAELNQRALAYVHLGIFDDSLTFDYLDGHASDYLRAHYDGHLVGVGNYSADTALDAIKANRFDLVAIGRPLIANPDYLAKVQKGEALTPYADAMLTELV
;
A
#
# COMPACT_ATOMS: atom_id res chain seq x y z
N MET A 1 12.48 24.18 -43.23
CA MET A 1 11.02 24.36 -43.23
C MET A 1 10.23 23.08 -42.87
N LEU A 2 10.79 22.21 -42.03
CA LEU A 2 10.20 20.92 -41.61
C LEU A 2 10.14 20.73 -40.09
N VAL A 3 10.59 21.73 -39.31
CA VAL A 3 10.61 21.64 -37.81
C VAL A 3 9.41 22.36 -37.16
N GLN A 4 8.72 23.25 -37.86
CA GLN A 4 7.59 24.01 -37.33
C GLN A 4 6.22 23.32 -37.45
N LYS A 5 6.09 22.20 -38.13
CA LYS A 5 4.81 21.47 -38.27
C LYS A 5 4.56 20.37 -37.23
N ARG A 6 5.51 20.07 -36.30
CA ARG A 6 5.34 19.07 -35.25
C ARG A 6 4.90 19.63 -33.89
N LEU A 7 4.93 20.95 -33.70
CA LEU A 7 4.45 21.56 -32.43
C LEU A 7 2.97 21.94 -32.41
N ALA A 8 2.31 22.00 -33.57
CA ALA A 8 0.90 22.40 -33.63
C ALA A 8 -0.13 21.28 -33.40
N HIS A 9 0.34 20.01 -33.26
CA HIS A 9 -0.57 18.85 -33.02
C HIS A 9 -0.65 18.39 -31.56
N LYS A 10 0.19 18.94 -30.65
CA LYS A 10 0.15 18.60 -29.21
C LYS A 10 -0.69 19.54 -28.34
N THR A 11 -1.18 20.64 -28.89
CA THR A 11 -1.94 21.65 -28.12
C THR A 11 -3.47 21.59 -28.32
N LYS A 12 -3.98 20.61 -29.05
CA LYS A 12 -5.45 20.48 -29.28
C LYS A 12 -6.18 19.42 -28.43
N ASN A 13 -5.47 18.68 -27.59
CA ASN A 13 -6.09 17.63 -26.75
C ASN A 13 -6.30 18.01 -25.27
N VAL A 14 -6.16 19.29 -24.89
CA VAL A 14 -6.32 19.75 -23.50
C VAL A 14 -7.67 20.42 -23.21
N LEU A 15 -8.54 20.58 -24.21
CA LEU A 15 -9.84 21.25 -24.02
C LEU A 15 -10.97 20.40 -24.61
N ASN A 16 -11.35 19.31 -23.95
CA ASN A 16 -12.69 18.71 -24.05
C ASN A 16 -12.99 17.71 -22.91
N ALA A 17 -12.74 18.07 -21.66
CA ALA A 17 -13.38 17.45 -20.52
C ALA A 17 -14.83 17.98 -20.40
N ARG A 18 -15.66 17.75 -21.44
CA ARG A 18 -17.10 17.89 -21.30
C ARG A 18 -17.60 16.64 -20.60
N SER A 19 -18.24 16.83 -19.43
CA SER A 19 -19.01 15.82 -18.73
C SER A 19 -19.81 14.98 -19.75
N ARG A 20 -19.43 13.73 -19.94
CA ARG A 20 -20.22 12.80 -20.76
C ARG A 20 -21.50 12.50 -19.99
N ILE A 21 -22.57 13.17 -20.34
CA ILE A 21 -23.92 12.88 -19.84
C ILE A 21 -24.45 11.70 -20.65
N ASN A 22 -24.83 10.63 -19.96
CA ASN A 22 -25.52 9.49 -20.53
C ASN A 22 -26.89 9.97 -21.07
N PRO A 23 -27.52 9.32 -22.07
CA PRO A 23 -28.90 9.66 -22.57
C PRO A 23 -29.98 9.71 -21.47
N SER A 24 -29.72 9.12 -20.26
CA SER A 24 -30.56 9.21 -19.07
C SER A 24 -30.29 10.43 -18.19
N GLY A 25 -29.38 11.35 -18.55
CA GLY A 25 -29.07 12.56 -17.78
C GLY A 25 -28.26 12.35 -16.50
N GLN A 26 -27.82 11.13 -16.17
CA GLN A 26 -26.99 10.85 -15.02
C GLN A 26 -25.51 10.99 -15.37
N THR A 27 -24.78 11.73 -14.53
CA THR A 27 -23.35 11.94 -14.69
C THR A 27 -22.61 10.59 -14.55
N ILE A 28 -21.81 10.22 -15.54
CA ILE A 28 -21.07 8.94 -15.63
C ILE A 28 -20.12 8.72 -14.43
N MET A 29 -19.76 9.75 -13.68
CA MET A 29 -18.97 9.71 -12.44
C MET A 29 -19.69 9.00 -11.26
N ASN A 30 -20.95 8.63 -11.40
CA ASN A 30 -21.75 8.12 -10.30
C ASN A 30 -21.19 6.80 -9.68
N THR A 31 -20.57 5.92 -10.49
CA THR A 31 -20.07 4.62 -10.01
C THR A 31 -18.97 4.73 -8.95
N LEU A 32 -18.04 5.69 -9.09
CA LEU A 32 -16.95 5.87 -8.11
C LEU A 32 -17.46 6.36 -6.75
N PHE A 33 -18.55 7.13 -6.75
CA PHE A 33 -19.16 7.74 -5.57
C PHE A 33 -20.31 6.91 -4.97
N GLN A 34 -20.64 5.75 -5.56
CA GLN A 34 -21.62 4.84 -4.98
C GLN A 34 -20.99 4.01 -3.85
N PRO A 35 -21.77 3.70 -2.80
CA PRO A 35 -21.33 2.75 -1.78
C PRO A 35 -20.86 1.43 -2.40
N TYR A 36 -19.78 0.88 -1.85
CA TYR A 36 -19.21 -0.38 -2.28
C TYR A 36 -19.19 -1.38 -1.12
N ARG A 37 -19.88 -2.50 -1.28
CA ARG A 37 -19.85 -3.58 -0.30
C ARG A 37 -18.56 -4.36 -0.48
N LEU A 38 -17.62 -4.18 0.44
CA LEU A 38 -16.34 -4.90 0.44
C LEU A 38 -16.53 -6.33 0.95
N ASN A 39 -17.35 -6.51 1.99
CA ASN A 39 -17.74 -7.81 2.55
C ASN A 39 -19.04 -7.68 3.36
N ASP A 40 -19.41 -8.72 4.11
CA ASP A 40 -20.67 -8.74 4.87
C ASP A 40 -20.70 -7.76 6.04
N THR A 41 -19.54 -7.36 6.55
CA THR A 41 -19.41 -6.50 7.72
C THR A 41 -18.98 -5.08 7.36
N LEU A 42 -18.44 -4.84 6.15
CA LEU A 42 -17.85 -3.56 5.75
C LEU A 42 -18.39 -3.09 4.40
N THR A 43 -19.13 -1.99 4.44
CA THR A 43 -19.53 -1.22 3.26
C THR A 43 -18.81 0.12 3.26
N LEU A 44 -18.12 0.43 2.19
CA LEU A 44 -17.40 1.68 1.97
C LEU A 44 -18.36 2.73 1.38
N ALA A 45 -18.20 4.01 1.78
CA ALA A 45 -19.06 5.10 1.28
C ALA A 45 -18.89 5.37 -0.23
N ASN A 46 -17.75 5.01 -0.79
CA ASN A 46 -17.40 5.18 -2.20
C ASN A 46 -16.25 4.23 -2.57
N ARG A 47 -15.82 4.21 -3.85
CA ARG A 47 -14.75 3.32 -4.34
C ARG A 47 -13.35 3.92 -4.26
N PHE A 48 -13.19 5.09 -3.68
CA PHE A 48 -11.88 5.68 -3.46
C PHE A 48 -11.28 5.19 -2.16
N MET A 49 -9.98 4.90 -2.19
CA MET A 49 -9.17 4.61 -1.01
C MET A 49 -8.03 5.62 -0.89
N MET A 50 -7.63 5.95 0.32
CA MET A 50 -6.39 6.67 0.55
C MET A 50 -5.25 5.65 0.53
N ALA A 51 -4.33 5.80 -0.44
CA ALA A 51 -3.11 4.99 -0.49
C ALA A 51 -2.25 5.24 0.78
N PRO A 52 -1.54 4.23 1.29
CA PRO A 52 -0.62 4.40 2.42
C PRO A 52 0.53 5.34 2.04
N LEU A 53 0.67 6.42 2.79
CA LEU A 53 1.63 7.49 2.53
C LEU A 53 2.46 7.77 3.78
N THR A 54 3.72 7.33 3.81
CA THR A 54 4.64 7.54 4.94
C THR A 54 4.93 9.04 5.11
N ARG A 55 4.44 9.63 6.22
CA ARG A 55 4.59 11.06 6.52
C ARG A 55 5.76 11.34 7.45
N CYS A 56 6.15 10.39 8.29
CA CYS A 56 7.24 10.51 9.26
C CYS A 56 6.98 11.61 10.32
N MET A 57 5.78 11.65 10.87
CA MET A 57 5.32 12.70 11.80
C MET A 57 4.89 12.16 13.17
N ALA A 58 5.25 10.92 13.49
CA ALA A 58 5.05 10.38 14.83
C ALA A 58 5.94 11.12 15.85
N GLY A 59 5.44 11.22 17.07
CA GLY A 59 6.12 11.84 18.20
C GLY A 59 7.20 10.93 18.83
N PRO A 60 7.75 11.34 19.97
CA PRO A 60 8.69 10.53 20.75
C PRO A 60 8.12 9.14 21.03
N GLY A 61 8.98 8.11 20.98
CA GLY A 61 8.55 6.71 21.11
C GLY A 61 7.74 6.20 19.91
N LEU A 62 7.76 6.92 18.78
CA LEU A 62 7.01 6.61 17.55
C LEU A 62 5.49 6.55 17.79
N VAL A 63 5.01 7.36 18.74
CA VAL A 63 3.59 7.48 19.12
C VAL A 63 2.88 8.39 18.12
N PRO A 64 1.71 7.98 17.58
CA PRO A 64 0.86 8.86 16.77
C PRO A 64 0.47 10.14 17.49
N THR A 65 0.46 11.26 16.77
CA THR A 65 0.23 12.59 17.32
C THR A 65 -1.20 13.09 17.05
N GLU A 66 -1.62 14.15 17.76
CA GLU A 66 -2.90 14.86 17.49
C GLU A 66 -2.93 15.42 16.06
N GLN A 67 -1.78 15.85 15.52
CA GLN A 67 -1.69 16.28 14.13
C GLN A 67 -2.01 15.14 13.15
N MET A 68 -1.56 13.91 13.43
CA MET A 68 -1.93 12.74 12.65
C MET A 68 -3.42 12.45 12.74
N ALA A 69 -4.02 12.56 13.93
CA ALA A 69 -5.46 12.41 14.09
C ALA A 69 -6.25 13.42 13.24
N ALA A 70 -5.89 14.69 13.28
CA ALA A 70 -6.50 15.74 12.47
C ALA A 70 -6.29 15.50 10.95
N TYR A 71 -5.10 15.04 10.55
CA TYR A 71 -4.76 14.74 9.16
C TYR A 71 -5.64 13.64 8.57
N TYR A 72 -5.82 12.53 9.27
CA TYR A 72 -6.68 11.43 8.83
C TYR A 72 -8.17 11.79 8.90
N ALA A 73 -8.60 12.49 9.96
CA ALA A 73 -9.99 12.91 10.12
C ALA A 73 -10.50 13.82 9.00
N ARG A 74 -9.63 14.68 8.44
CA ARG A 74 -9.98 15.55 7.29
C ARG A 74 -10.23 14.77 5.98
N ARG A 75 -9.87 13.51 5.92
CA ARG A 75 -10.00 12.61 4.76
C ARG A 75 -11.01 11.49 5.00
N ALA A 76 -11.83 11.63 6.04
CA ALA A 76 -12.79 10.60 6.45
C ALA A 76 -13.94 10.37 5.45
N ASP A 77 -14.12 11.26 4.47
CA ASP A 77 -15.06 11.11 3.36
C ASP A 77 -14.62 10.08 2.31
N ILE A 78 -13.32 9.71 2.27
CA ILE A 78 -12.79 8.61 1.45
C ILE A 78 -13.40 7.28 1.92
N GLY A 79 -13.74 6.40 0.96
CA GLY A 79 -14.35 5.09 1.26
C GLY A 79 -13.56 4.26 2.25
N LEU A 80 -12.21 4.23 2.13
CA LEU A 80 -11.33 3.59 3.11
C LEU A 80 -9.98 4.32 3.16
N ILE A 81 -9.54 4.66 4.35
CA ILE A 81 -8.19 5.17 4.60
C ILE A 81 -7.27 3.98 4.90
N ILE A 82 -6.13 3.88 4.19
CA ILE A 82 -5.01 3.07 4.65
C ILE A 82 -4.02 4.00 5.33
N SER A 83 -3.68 3.72 6.59
CA SER A 83 -2.71 4.52 7.34
C SER A 83 -1.35 4.54 6.65
N GLU A 84 -0.50 5.48 7.01
CA GLU A 84 0.92 5.35 6.68
C GLU A 84 1.48 4.03 7.24
N ALA A 85 2.56 3.54 6.60
CA ALA A 85 3.25 2.33 7.00
C ALA A 85 3.65 2.40 8.49
N THR A 86 3.18 1.42 9.26
CA THR A 86 3.24 1.37 10.72
C THR A 86 4.05 0.15 11.15
N ILE A 87 5.16 0.37 11.85
CA ILE A 87 6.10 -0.71 12.18
C ILE A 87 5.55 -1.63 13.25
N ILE A 88 5.73 -2.94 13.05
CA ILE A 88 5.23 -4.01 13.93
C ILE A 88 6.18 -4.31 15.10
N ARG A 89 7.45 -3.89 15.01
CA ARG A 89 8.51 -4.09 16.01
C ARG A 89 9.69 -3.14 15.71
N PRO A 90 10.57 -2.87 16.69
CA PRO A 90 11.61 -1.83 16.56
C PRO A 90 12.53 -1.97 15.34
N ASP A 91 12.98 -3.18 15.02
CA ASP A 91 13.89 -3.46 13.90
C ASP A 91 13.23 -3.40 12.51
N GLY A 92 11.90 -3.23 12.49
CA GLY A 92 11.14 -2.92 11.28
C GLY A 92 11.24 -1.47 10.81
N GLN A 93 11.92 -0.59 11.55
CA GLN A 93 12.03 0.83 11.22
C GLN A 93 13.09 1.09 10.15
N GLY A 94 12.72 1.83 9.09
CA GLY A 94 13.62 2.25 8.01
C GLY A 94 13.57 3.74 7.68
N TYR A 95 12.72 4.51 8.37
CA TYR A 95 12.57 5.97 8.19
C TYR A 95 12.44 6.63 9.55
N PRO A 96 12.89 7.91 9.71
CA PRO A 96 12.71 8.62 10.96
C PRO A 96 11.22 8.84 11.24
N ASN A 97 10.83 8.81 12.52
CA ASN A 97 9.50 9.19 13.01
C ASN A 97 8.33 8.47 12.31
N THR A 98 8.50 7.24 11.87
CA THR A 98 7.38 6.39 11.42
C THR A 98 6.65 5.85 12.65
N PRO A 99 5.31 5.83 12.66
CA PRO A 99 4.58 5.33 13.83
C PRO A 99 4.78 3.82 14.03
N GLY A 100 4.73 3.39 15.29
CA GLY A 100 4.72 1.98 15.65
C GLY A 100 3.34 1.49 16.08
N LEU A 101 3.22 0.16 16.25
CA LEU A 101 1.99 -0.49 16.74
C LEU A 101 2.33 -1.71 17.63
N TYR A 102 3.36 -1.59 18.45
CA TYR A 102 3.89 -2.66 19.29
C TYR A 102 4.02 -2.27 20.78
N SER A 103 3.75 -1.00 21.15
CA SER A 103 3.74 -0.58 22.55
C SER A 103 2.36 -0.05 22.98
N PRO A 104 2.03 -0.10 24.28
CA PRO A 104 0.79 0.43 24.80
C PRO A 104 0.59 1.92 24.46
N GLU A 105 1.64 2.73 24.51
CA GLU A 105 1.58 4.17 24.20
C GLU A 105 1.26 4.41 22.73
N GLN A 106 1.79 3.58 21.83
CA GLN A 106 1.49 3.65 20.41
C GLN A 106 0.04 3.27 20.11
N ILE A 107 -0.48 2.24 20.80
CA ILE A 107 -1.88 1.81 20.68
C ILE A 107 -2.80 2.96 21.15
N GLU A 108 -2.53 3.59 22.28
CA GLU A 108 -3.29 4.75 22.77
C GLU A 108 -3.22 5.94 21.81
N GLY A 109 -2.04 6.22 21.22
CA GLY A 109 -1.90 7.24 20.18
C GLY A 109 -2.78 6.95 18.95
N TRP A 110 -2.82 5.71 18.52
CA TRP A 110 -3.69 5.29 17.42
C TRP A 110 -5.17 5.35 17.76
N LYS A 111 -5.60 5.10 19.00
CA LYS A 111 -7.02 5.27 19.44
C LYS A 111 -7.52 6.69 19.20
N ASN A 112 -6.68 7.70 19.40
CA ASN A 112 -7.03 9.09 19.10
C ASN A 112 -7.26 9.30 17.59
N VAL A 113 -6.40 8.70 16.74
CA VAL A 113 -6.52 8.78 15.28
C VAL A 113 -7.80 8.10 14.80
N THR A 114 -8.02 6.84 15.18
CA THR A 114 -9.19 6.06 14.75
C THR A 114 -10.49 6.68 15.21
N SER A 115 -10.54 7.15 16.46
CA SER A 115 -11.70 7.86 17.02
C SER A 115 -12.03 9.14 16.25
N ALA A 116 -11.01 9.91 15.85
CA ALA A 116 -11.20 11.13 15.06
C ALA A 116 -11.72 10.82 13.64
N VAL A 117 -11.23 9.75 13.01
CA VAL A 117 -11.74 9.29 11.70
C VAL A 117 -13.18 8.80 11.82
N HIS A 118 -13.49 7.97 12.81
CA HIS A 118 -14.85 7.43 13.04
C HIS A 118 -15.85 8.52 13.41
N ALA A 119 -15.46 9.53 14.18
CA ALA A 119 -16.31 10.67 14.51
C ALA A 119 -16.77 11.45 13.26
N ASN A 120 -16.01 11.36 12.17
CA ASN A 120 -16.34 11.92 10.86
C ASN A 120 -16.94 10.89 9.88
N GLY A 121 -17.33 9.71 10.38
CA GLY A 121 -17.99 8.66 9.57
C GLY A 121 -17.05 7.84 8.68
N GLY A 122 -15.72 8.05 8.76
CA GLY A 122 -14.73 7.36 7.94
C GLY A 122 -14.42 5.94 8.41
N LYS A 123 -13.68 5.21 7.57
CA LYS A 123 -13.13 3.88 7.83
C LYS A 123 -11.62 3.90 7.64
N ILE A 124 -10.88 3.18 8.50
CA ILE A 124 -9.43 3.18 8.49
C ILE A 124 -8.83 1.79 8.77
N PHE A 125 -7.89 1.35 7.92
CA PHE A 125 -7.05 0.16 8.11
C PHE A 125 -5.62 0.59 8.47
N ALA A 126 -4.96 -0.17 9.35
CA ALA A 126 -3.54 0.03 9.65
C ALA A 126 -2.68 -0.71 8.60
N GLN A 127 -1.71 -0.04 7.98
CA GLN A 127 -0.73 -0.74 7.15
C GLN A 127 0.40 -1.28 8.04
N LEU A 128 0.47 -2.60 8.20
CA LEU A 128 1.51 -3.30 8.98
C LEU A 128 2.79 -3.46 8.19
N TRP A 129 3.92 -3.06 8.77
CA TRP A 129 5.14 -2.88 8.03
C TRP A 129 6.40 -3.34 8.78
N HIS A 130 7.30 -3.97 8.04
CA HIS A 130 8.69 -4.23 8.41
C HIS A 130 9.56 -4.05 7.17
N VAL A 131 10.57 -3.19 7.24
CA VAL A 131 11.34 -2.81 6.05
C VAL A 131 12.39 -3.83 5.62
N GLY A 132 12.69 -4.84 6.46
CA GLY A 132 13.71 -5.83 6.14
C GLY A 132 15.08 -5.21 5.93
N ARG A 133 15.76 -5.52 4.82
CA ARG A 133 17.10 -5.01 4.48
C ARG A 133 17.21 -3.49 4.34
N LEU A 134 16.07 -2.79 4.34
CA LEU A 134 16.01 -1.33 4.30
C LEU A 134 15.96 -0.70 5.69
N SER A 135 16.13 -1.49 6.76
CA SER A 135 16.32 -1.01 8.12
C SER A 135 17.75 -0.50 8.32
N HIS A 136 17.98 0.19 9.44
CA HIS A 136 19.31 0.67 9.79
C HIS A 136 19.52 0.63 11.33
N PRO A 137 20.70 0.19 11.83
CA PRO A 137 21.00 0.10 13.26
C PRO A 137 20.85 1.43 14.01
N PHE A 138 20.92 2.55 13.32
CA PHE A 138 20.68 3.88 13.89
C PHE A 138 19.34 3.97 14.63
N PHE A 139 18.30 3.28 14.13
CA PHE A 139 16.95 3.35 14.70
C PHE A 139 16.73 2.42 15.90
N HIS A 140 17.34 1.22 15.91
CA HIS A 140 16.98 0.16 16.86
C HIS A 140 18.21 -0.49 17.55
N HIS A 141 19.42 -0.05 17.20
CA HIS A 141 20.70 -0.52 17.78
C HIS A 141 20.94 -2.04 17.64
N GLY A 142 20.24 -2.72 16.72
CA GLY A 142 20.33 -4.15 16.46
C GLY A 142 20.80 -4.46 15.05
N GLU A 143 20.68 -5.73 14.66
CA GLU A 143 21.04 -6.20 13.33
C GLU A 143 19.97 -5.85 12.30
N VAL A 144 20.39 -5.60 11.05
CA VAL A 144 19.49 -5.53 9.91
C VAL A 144 19.16 -6.95 9.44
N LEU A 145 17.88 -7.28 9.31
CA LEU A 145 17.40 -8.63 9.02
C LEU A 145 16.74 -8.69 7.65
N ALA A 146 16.97 -9.77 6.91
CA ALA A 146 16.40 -9.99 5.58
C ALA A 146 16.33 -11.49 5.24
N PRO A 147 15.68 -11.92 4.15
CA PRO A 147 15.73 -13.31 3.71
C PRO A 147 17.17 -13.79 3.44
N SER A 148 18.03 -12.94 2.89
CA SER A 148 19.42 -13.26 2.52
C SER A 148 20.34 -12.07 2.72
N ALA A 149 21.66 -12.31 2.77
CA ALA A 149 22.69 -11.28 2.94
C ALA A 149 22.92 -10.49 1.63
N VAL A 150 21.85 -9.89 1.10
CA VAL A 150 21.87 -9.08 -0.12
C VAL A 150 21.61 -7.62 0.26
N ALA A 151 22.67 -6.81 0.25
CA ALA A 151 22.55 -5.38 0.53
C ALA A 151 21.69 -4.67 -0.53
N HIS A 152 21.03 -3.59 -0.12
CA HIS A 152 20.46 -2.63 -1.04
C HIS A 152 21.45 -1.47 -1.23
N GLU A 153 21.64 -1.00 -2.45
CA GLU A 153 22.46 0.18 -2.72
C GLU A 153 21.68 1.46 -2.44
N GLY A 154 22.32 2.43 -1.79
CA GLY A 154 21.73 3.74 -1.52
C GLY A 154 21.71 4.11 -0.05
N THR A 155 20.90 5.09 0.27
CA THR A 155 20.84 5.73 1.59
C THR A 155 19.41 5.77 2.14
N VAL A 156 19.31 5.83 3.48
CA VAL A 156 18.03 5.92 4.18
C VAL A 156 17.28 7.20 3.76
N PRO A 157 16.01 7.10 3.33
CA PRO A 157 15.22 8.27 2.98
C PRO A 157 15.09 9.26 4.15
N ARG A 158 15.27 10.56 3.86
CA ARG A 158 15.29 11.67 4.83
C ARG A 158 16.45 11.66 5.84
N MET A 159 17.39 10.69 5.73
CA MET A 159 18.64 10.60 6.50
C MET A 159 19.76 10.13 5.56
N ARG A 160 20.07 10.97 4.56
CA ARG A 160 20.95 10.61 3.44
C ARG A 160 22.40 10.35 3.82
N GLU A 161 22.79 10.67 5.05
CA GLU A 161 24.08 10.33 5.66
C GLU A 161 24.18 8.86 6.09
N LEU A 162 23.07 8.12 6.14
CA LEU A 162 23.02 6.71 6.53
C LEU A 162 22.98 5.81 5.29
N GLU A 163 24.04 5.05 5.04
CA GLU A 163 24.10 4.06 3.96
C GLU A 163 23.53 2.72 4.43
N TYR A 164 22.81 2.02 3.55
CA TYR A 164 22.28 0.69 3.87
C TYR A 164 23.42 -0.31 4.09
N GLN A 165 23.21 -1.23 5.03
CA GLN A 165 24.16 -2.25 5.44
C GLN A 165 23.81 -3.61 4.85
N VAL A 166 24.79 -4.51 4.79
CA VAL A 166 24.56 -5.92 4.46
C VAL A 166 23.73 -6.55 5.58
N PRO A 167 22.51 -7.04 5.29
CA PRO A 167 21.67 -7.66 6.32
C PRO A 167 22.17 -9.05 6.70
N ARG A 168 21.85 -9.48 7.92
CA ARG A 168 21.96 -10.88 8.33
C ARG A 168 20.74 -11.66 7.83
N PRO A 169 20.92 -12.85 7.25
CA PRO A 169 19.82 -13.74 6.92
C PRO A 169 19.04 -14.16 8.19
N LEU A 170 17.71 -14.06 8.11
CA LEU A 170 16.80 -14.58 9.14
C LEU A 170 16.94 -16.09 9.28
N THR A 171 16.94 -16.60 10.51
CA THR A 171 16.78 -18.02 10.79
C THR A 171 15.32 -18.44 10.58
N VAL A 172 15.07 -19.73 10.39
CA VAL A 172 13.72 -20.30 10.28
C VAL A 172 12.86 -19.96 11.50
N ALA A 173 13.44 -19.99 12.71
CA ALA A 173 12.74 -19.65 13.94
C ALA A 173 12.34 -18.15 13.98
N GLU A 174 13.23 -17.25 13.55
CA GLU A 174 12.93 -15.81 13.47
C GLU A 174 11.85 -15.50 12.44
N ILE A 175 11.81 -16.21 11.31
CA ILE A 175 10.75 -16.07 10.30
C ILE A 175 9.39 -16.45 10.89
N GLY A 176 9.31 -17.57 11.62
CA GLY A 176 8.09 -17.96 12.31
C GLY A 176 7.66 -16.94 13.37
N GLN A 177 8.62 -16.39 14.15
CA GLN A 177 8.32 -15.35 15.14
C GLN A 177 7.81 -14.06 14.47
N LEU A 178 8.35 -13.68 13.31
CA LEU A 178 7.87 -12.51 12.56
C LEU A 178 6.41 -12.66 12.11
N ALA A 179 5.98 -13.85 11.71
CA ALA A 179 4.57 -14.09 11.37
C ALA A 179 3.66 -13.83 12.59
N GLU A 180 4.07 -14.28 13.78
CA GLU A 180 3.35 -13.99 15.04
C GLU A 180 3.41 -12.51 15.43
N ASP A 181 4.52 -11.80 15.17
CA ASP A 181 4.64 -10.36 15.42
C ASP A 181 3.69 -9.54 14.53
N TYR A 182 3.49 -9.94 13.25
CA TYR A 182 2.45 -9.37 12.38
C TYR A 182 1.05 -9.63 12.94
N ALA A 183 0.77 -10.85 13.40
CA ALA A 183 -0.52 -11.20 13.99
C ALA A 183 -0.77 -10.42 15.29
N GLN A 184 0.25 -10.23 16.13
CA GLN A 184 0.13 -9.41 17.33
C GLN A 184 -0.10 -7.93 16.99
N ALA A 185 0.61 -7.38 16.00
CA ALA A 185 0.38 -6.01 15.54
C ALA A 185 -1.04 -5.84 14.97
N ALA A 186 -1.58 -6.85 14.28
CA ALA A 186 -2.97 -6.84 13.84
C ALA A 186 -3.97 -6.81 15.01
N ALA A 187 -3.73 -7.60 16.08
CA ALA A 187 -4.54 -7.54 17.30
C ALA A 187 -4.47 -6.14 17.95
N ASN A 188 -3.27 -5.56 18.02
CA ASN A 188 -3.05 -4.20 18.54
C ASN A 188 -3.79 -3.15 17.68
N ALA A 189 -3.86 -3.34 16.35
CA ALA A 189 -4.63 -2.48 15.46
C ALA A 189 -6.12 -2.52 15.79
N ILE A 190 -6.69 -3.69 16.00
CA ILE A 190 -8.10 -3.83 16.41
C ILE A 190 -8.33 -3.18 17.78
N GLU A 191 -7.44 -3.38 18.75
CA GLU A 191 -7.49 -2.72 20.06
C GLU A 191 -7.43 -1.19 19.94
N ALA A 192 -6.59 -0.69 18.99
CA ALA A 192 -6.50 0.73 18.68
C ALA A 192 -7.70 1.27 17.90
N GLY A 193 -8.72 0.46 17.59
CA GLY A 193 -9.95 0.88 16.93
C GLY A 193 -9.90 0.90 15.40
N PHE A 194 -8.87 0.35 14.75
CA PHE A 194 -8.88 0.19 13.30
C PHE A 194 -9.97 -0.78 12.84
N ASP A 195 -10.58 -0.52 11.69
CA ASP A 195 -11.59 -1.40 11.08
C ASP A 195 -10.96 -2.70 10.51
N GLY A 196 -9.65 -2.70 10.26
CA GLY A 196 -8.86 -3.82 9.77
C GLY A 196 -7.40 -3.45 9.55
N VAL A 197 -6.66 -4.30 8.84
CA VAL A 197 -5.24 -4.08 8.52
C VAL A 197 -4.94 -4.33 7.04
N GLU A 198 -3.89 -3.70 6.54
CA GLU A 198 -3.26 -4.04 5.27
C GLU A 198 -1.84 -4.54 5.56
N ILE A 199 -1.54 -5.78 5.18
CA ILE A 199 -0.20 -6.35 5.25
C ILE A 199 0.63 -5.77 4.11
N HIS A 200 1.78 -5.15 4.44
CA HIS A 200 2.66 -4.55 3.44
C HIS A 200 3.61 -5.59 2.85
N GLY A 201 3.17 -6.26 1.79
CA GLY A 201 3.95 -7.24 1.02
C GLY A 201 4.45 -6.71 -0.33
N ALA A 202 4.85 -5.43 -0.39
CA ALA A 202 5.16 -4.70 -1.62
C ALA A 202 6.38 -3.78 -1.46
N ASN A 203 6.78 -3.11 -2.54
CA ASN A 203 7.73 -2.00 -2.60
C ASN A 203 9.15 -2.35 -2.09
N GLY A 204 9.54 -3.62 -2.15
CA GLY A 204 10.87 -4.09 -1.75
C GLY A 204 11.08 -4.19 -0.25
N TYR A 205 10.01 -4.19 0.57
CA TYR A 205 10.11 -4.40 2.03
C TYR A 205 10.12 -5.89 2.39
N LEU A 206 10.13 -6.23 3.68
CA LEU A 206 10.50 -7.57 4.15
C LEU A 206 9.76 -8.71 3.44
N ILE A 207 8.43 -8.68 3.38
CA ILE A 207 7.64 -9.74 2.74
C ILE A 207 7.96 -9.82 1.24
N ASP A 208 8.01 -8.66 0.56
CA ASP A 208 8.34 -8.58 -0.87
C ASP A 208 9.75 -9.10 -1.15
N GLN A 209 10.71 -8.89 -0.23
CA GLN A 209 12.08 -9.43 -0.33
C GLN A 209 12.12 -10.96 -0.35
N PHE A 210 11.13 -11.65 0.24
CA PHE A 210 11.01 -13.11 0.14
C PHE A 210 10.46 -13.57 -1.20
N LEU A 211 9.65 -12.74 -1.87
CA LEU A 211 8.93 -13.08 -3.10
C LEU A 211 9.78 -12.90 -4.39
N HIS A 212 10.92 -12.23 -4.30
CA HIS A 212 11.76 -11.91 -5.45
C HIS A 212 13.12 -12.59 -5.42
N HIS A 213 13.52 -13.18 -6.55
CA HIS A 213 14.81 -13.88 -6.72
C HIS A 213 16.02 -12.95 -6.56
N SER A 214 15.87 -11.65 -6.79
CA SER A 214 16.95 -10.67 -6.63
C SER A 214 17.33 -10.45 -5.16
N SER A 215 16.47 -10.79 -4.20
CA SER A 215 16.70 -10.59 -2.76
C SER A 215 16.59 -11.86 -1.92
N ASN A 216 15.93 -12.91 -2.42
CA ASN A 216 15.80 -14.20 -1.74
C ASN A 216 16.67 -15.27 -2.40
N LEU A 217 17.85 -15.49 -1.82
CA LEU A 217 18.82 -16.51 -2.26
C LEU A 217 18.82 -17.75 -1.33
N ARG A 218 17.75 -17.94 -0.54
CA ARG A 218 17.64 -19.06 0.40
C ARG A 218 17.50 -20.39 -0.31
N THR A 219 18.00 -21.44 0.34
CA THR A 219 17.92 -22.83 -0.14
C THR A 219 17.14 -23.74 0.83
N ASP A 220 16.56 -23.14 1.88
CA ASP A 220 15.68 -23.82 2.82
C ASP A 220 14.20 -23.71 2.43
N GLN A 221 13.31 -24.02 3.39
CA GLN A 221 11.86 -23.99 3.16
C GLN A 221 11.25 -22.60 2.86
N TYR A 222 12.06 -21.53 2.83
CA TYR A 222 11.63 -20.17 2.51
C TYR A 222 12.28 -19.63 1.23
N GLY A 223 12.87 -20.50 0.39
CA GLY A 223 13.50 -20.09 -0.87
C GLY A 223 13.66 -21.22 -1.88
N GLY A 224 14.10 -20.89 -3.08
CA GLY A 224 14.45 -21.83 -4.15
C GLY A 224 13.29 -22.31 -5.01
N SER A 225 12.06 -22.40 -4.51
CA SER A 225 10.86 -22.73 -5.30
C SER A 225 9.74 -21.70 -5.08
N PRO A 226 8.78 -21.58 -6.00
CA PRO A 226 7.62 -20.71 -5.85
C PRO A 226 6.89 -20.90 -4.52
N GLU A 227 6.65 -22.15 -4.12
CA GLU A 227 5.97 -22.51 -2.87
C GLU A 227 6.76 -22.03 -1.65
N ASN A 228 8.07 -22.25 -1.65
CA ASN A 228 8.94 -21.86 -0.56
C ASN A 228 9.11 -20.34 -0.47
N MET A 229 9.27 -19.65 -1.60
CA MET A 229 9.39 -18.19 -1.61
C MET A 229 8.10 -17.49 -1.18
N SER A 230 6.94 -18.07 -1.47
CA SER A 230 5.63 -17.55 -1.05
C SER A 230 5.28 -17.88 0.41
N ARG A 231 5.97 -18.85 1.03
CA ARG A 231 5.63 -19.41 2.35
C ARG A 231 5.52 -18.35 3.43
N PHE A 232 6.50 -17.46 3.55
CA PHE A 232 6.47 -16.43 4.60
C PHE A 232 5.29 -15.48 4.44
N ALA A 233 4.98 -15.03 3.22
CA ALA A 233 3.81 -14.19 2.96
C ALA A 233 2.50 -14.88 3.36
N LEU A 234 2.37 -16.19 3.03
CA LEU A 234 1.19 -16.97 3.37
C LEU A 234 1.08 -17.24 4.88
N GLU A 235 2.17 -17.53 5.57
CA GLU A 235 2.20 -17.70 7.03
C GLU A 235 1.81 -16.41 7.76
N VAL A 236 2.27 -15.25 7.30
CA VAL A 236 1.84 -13.95 7.85
C VAL A 236 0.35 -13.73 7.62
N VAL A 237 -0.15 -13.97 6.40
CA VAL A 237 -1.58 -13.85 6.08
C VAL A 237 -2.41 -14.77 6.95
N ASP A 238 -2.03 -16.05 7.09
CA ASP A 238 -2.77 -17.05 7.85
C ASP A 238 -2.75 -16.71 9.36
N ALA A 239 -1.64 -16.27 9.91
CA ALA A 239 -1.52 -15.85 11.32
C ALA A 239 -2.40 -14.61 11.62
N VAL A 240 -2.38 -13.62 10.72
CA VAL A 240 -3.21 -12.41 10.85
C VAL A 240 -4.69 -12.75 10.69
N ASN A 241 -5.07 -13.56 9.68
CA ASN A 241 -6.44 -14.01 9.47
C ASN A 241 -6.99 -14.77 10.70
N ALA A 242 -6.19 -15.65 11.27
CA ALA A 242 -6.57 -16.39 12.49
C ALA A 242 -6.80 -15.47 13.71
N ARG A 243 -6.11 -14.33 13.75
CA ARG A 243 -6.16 -13.39 14.86
C ARG A 243 -7.34 -12.40 14.79
N ILE A 244 -7.69 -11.89 13.60
CA ILE A 244 -8.66 -10.79 13.46
C ILE A 244 -9.81 -11.06 12.46
N GLY A 245 -9.79 -12.19 11.74
CA GLY A 245 -10.71 -12.52 10.65
C GLY A 245 -10.25 -12.03 9.29
N SER A 246 -10.35 -12.88 8.27
CA SER A 246 -9.85 -12.59 6.91
C SER A 246 -10.56 -11.41 6.23
N GLU A 247 -11.82 -11.16 6.58
CA GLU A 247 -12.63 -10.05 6.07
C GLU A 247 -12.10 -8.66 6.49
N ARG A 248 -11.16 -8.63 7.45
CA ARG A 248 -10.48 -7.41 7.93
C ARG A 248 -9.03 -7.29 7.44
N VAL A 249 -8.60 -8.16 6.51
CA VAL A 249 -7.20 -8.22 6.08
C VAL A 249 -7.07 -7.92 4.61
N GLY A 250 -6.38 -6.84 4.27
CA GLY A 250 -5.88 -6.57 2.94
C GLY A 250 -4.40 -6.99 2.82
N LEU A 251 -3.96 -7.26 1.60
CA LEU A 251 -2.56 -7.55 1.29
C LEU A 251 -2.10 -6.71 0.11
N ARG A 252 -0.98 -5.97 0.28
CA ARG A 252 -0.39 -5.19 -0.80
C ARG A 252 0.78 -5.94 -1.43
N LEU A 253 0.82 -6.02 -2.78
CA LEU A 253 1.80 -6.79 -3.56
C LEU A 253 2.38 -5.98 -4.71
N SER A 254 3.66 -6.19 -5.05
CA SER A 254 4.38 -5.58 -6.18
C SER A 254 4.92 -6.65 -7.14
N PRO A 255 4.05 -7.32 -7.95
CA PRO A 255 4.52 -8.37 -8.88
C PRO A 255 5.47 -7.84 -9.95
N GLY A 256 5.45 -6.54 -10.24
CA GLY A 256 6.34 -5.86 -11.17
C GLY A 256 7.72 -5.51 -10.62
N ALA A 257 8.11 -5.96 -9.42
CA ALA A 257 9.35 -5.58 -8.73
C ALA A 257 9.59 -4.06 -8.78
N TYR A 258 9.27 -3.36 -7.71
CA TYR A 258 9.16 -1.90 -7.72
C TYR A 258 10.02 -1.28 -6.62
N VAL A 259 10.66 -0.15 -6.92
CA VAL A 259 11.46 0.74 -6.04
C VAL A 259 12.78 0.13 -5.58
N HIS A 260 12.76 -0.86 -4.70
CA HIS A 260 13.95 -1.39 -4.00
C HIS A 260 14.31 -2.82 -4.44
N LEU A 261 13.72 -3.29 -5.51
CA LEU A 261 13.93 -4.62 -6.07
C LEU A 261 14.11 -4.54 -7.59
N GLU A 262 14.92 -5.44 -8.10
CA GLU A 262 15.04 -5.70 -9.53
C GLU A 262 14.16 -6.90 -9.91
N GLY A 263 13.40 -6.77 -10.99
CA GLY A 263 12.54 -7.84 -11.48
C GLY A 263 13.33 -8.97 -12.11
N ASP A 264 12.90 -10.20 -11.84
CA ASP A 264 13.38 -11.42 -12.50
C ASP A 264 12.19 -12.14 -13.12
N LYS A 265 12.36 -12.67 -14.34
CA LYS A 265 11.27 -13.41 -15.02
C LYS A 265 10.78 -14.64 -14.24
N ARG A 266 11.61 -15.18 -13.34
CA ARG A 266 11.24 -16.30 -12.45
C ARG A 266 10.25 -15.88 -11.34
N ASP A 267 10.19 -14.57 -11.02
CA ASP A 267 9.29 -14.06 -9.99
C ASP A 267 7.82 -14.29 -10.38
N ARG A 268 7.52 -14.34 -11.68
CA ARG A 268 6.17 -14.66 -12.16
C ARG A 268 5.64 -15.96 -11.54
N ALA A 269 6.41 -17.03 -11.55
CA ALA A 269 5.97 -18.30 -10.98
C ALA A 269 5.70 -18.23 -9.46
N VAL A 270 6.43 -17.36 -8.75
CA VAL A 270 6.20 -17.10 -7.31
C VAL A 270 4.87 -16.41 -7.12
N PHE A 271 4.57 -15.36 -7.89
CA PHE A 271 3.30 -14.64 -7.80
C PHE A 271 2.12 -15.47 -8.33
N ASP A 272 2.29 -16.29 -9.39
CA ASP A 272 1.25 -17.22 -9.84
C ASP A 272 0.83 -18.19 -8.72
N TYR A 273 1.80 -18.78 -8.01
CA TYR A 273 1.54 -19.66 -6.87
C TYR A 273 0.91 -18.88 -5.70
N LEU A 274 1.48 -17.73 -5.33
CA LEU A 274 0.97 -16.90 -4.23
C LEU A 274 -0.50 -16.51 -4.46
N LEU A 275 -0.85 -16.01 -5.66
CA LEU A 275 -2.21 -15.58 -5.99
C LEU A 275 -3.20 -16.74 -5.99
N ALA A 276 -2.80 -17.92 -6.49
CA ALA A 276 -3.62 -19.13 -6.43
C ALA A 276 -3.95 -19.53 -4.98
N GLU A 277 -2.97 -19.44 -4.07
CA GLU A 277 -3.14 -19.69 -2.66
C GLU A 277 -3.98 -18.60 -1.96
N LEU A 278 -3.84 -17.34 -2.35
CA LEU A 278 -4.64 -16.23 -1.79
C LEU A 278 -6.11 -16.33 -2.19
N ASN A 279 -6.46 -16.90 -3.35
CA ASN A 279 -7.85 -17.15 -3.75
C ASN A 279 -8.60 -18.07 -2.78
N GLN A 280 -7.88 -18.85 -1.95
CA GLN A 280 -8.47 -19.73 -0.93
C GLN A 280 -8.67 -19.06 0.44
N ARG A 281 -8.22 -17.79 0.61
CA ARG A 281 -8.11 -17.14 1.93
C ARG A 281 -9.13 -16.03 2.20
N ALA A 282 -10.01 -15.72 1.25
CA ALA A 282 -11.12 -14.76 1.38
C ALA A 282 -10.72 -13.42 2.03
N LEU A 283 -9.59 -12.83 1.58
CA LEU A 283 -9.13 -11.53 2.07
C LEU A 283 -10.12 -10.42 1.72
N ALA A 284 -10.10 -9.33 2.50
CA ALA A 284 -10.86 -8.13 2.19
C ALA A 284 -10.50 -7.59 0.79
N TYR A 285 -9.21 -7.56 0.45
CA TYR A 285 -8.73 -7.18 -0.88
C TYR A 285 -7.25 -7.53 -1.08
N VAL A 286 -6.81 -7.54 -2.35
CA VAL A 286 -5.41 -7.41 -2.75
C VAL A 286 -5.20 -6.02 -3.35
N HIS A 287 -4.13 -5.32 -2.95
CA HIS A 287 -3.80 -3.95 -3.35
C HIS A 287 -2.50 -3.95 -4.17
N LEU A 288 -2.55 -3.42 -5.37
CA LEU A 288 -1.36 -3.25 -6.20
C LEU A 288 -0.38 -2.25 -5.57
N GLY A 289 0.91 -2.58 -5.57
CA GLY A 289 2.01 -1.71 -5.14
C GLY A 289 2.81 -1.25 -6.35
N ILE A 290 2.43 -0.16 -7.00
CA ILE A 290 3.16 0.43 -8.12
C ILE A 290 3.02 1.96 -8.12
N PHE A 291 4.00 2.66 -8.69
CA PHE A 291 3.96 4.12 -8.83
C PHE A 291 3.17 4.58 -10.06
N ASP A 292 3.30 3.84 -11.17
CA ASP A 292 2.64 4.15 -12.43
C ASP A 292 2.19 2.83 -13.10
N ASP A 293 0.88 2.58 -13.13
CA ASP A 293 0.28 1.37 -13.70
C ASP A 293 0.21 1.41 -15.24
N SER A 294 0.73 2.46 -15.88
CA SER A 294 0.96 2.48 -17.32
C SER A 294 2.21 1.70 -17.75
N LEU A 295 3.08 1.33 -16.79
CA LEU A 295 4.25 0.51 -17.04
C LEU A 295 3.84 -0.92 -17.39
N THR A 296 4.57 -1.51 -18.32
CA THR A 296 4.40 -2.90 -18.74
C THR A 296 5.63 -3.72 -18.37
N PHE A 297 5.41 -4.99 -18.03
CA PHE A 297 6.42 -5.94 -17.63
C PHE A 297 6.34 -7.16 -18.56
N ASP A 298 7.39 -7.44 -19.32
CA ASP A 298 7.42 -8.56 -20.28
C ASP A 298 7.09 -9.90 -19.60
N TYR A 299 7.60 -10.12 -18.38
CA TYR A 299 7.37 -11.36 -17.64
C TYR A 299 5.98 -11.46 -16.99
N LEU A 300 5.18 -10.37 -16.99
CA LEU A 300 3.77 -10.36 -16.57
C LEU A 300 2.80 -10.30 -17.76
N ASP A 301 3.31 -10.29 -19.01
CA ASP A 301 2.55 -10.14 -20.25
C ASP A 301 1.76 -8.83 -20.34
N GLY A 302 2.19 -7.76 -19.65
CA GLY A 302 1.51 -6.46 -19.69
C GLY A 302 1.59 -5.66 -18.40
N HIS A 303 0.46 -5.00 -18.04
CA HIS A 303 0.37 -4.19 -16.83
C HIS A 303 0.21 -5.05 -15.58
N ALA A 304 0.76 -4.57 -14.47
CA ALA A 304 0.68 -5.31 -13.19
C ALA A 304 -0.78 -5.46 -12.68
N SER A 305 -1.65 -4.48 -12.93
CA SER A 305 -3.07 -4.58 -12.59
C SER A 305 -3.82 -5.65 -13.42
N ASP A 306 -3.53 -5.73 -14.72
CA ASP A 306 -4.12 -6.75 -15.59
C ASP A 306 -3.67 -8.16 -15.19
N TYR A 307 -2.38 -8.31 -14.83
CA TYR A 307 -1.83 -9.55 -14.29
C TYR A 307 -2.54 -9.98 -12.99
N LEU A 308 -2.67 -9.06 -12.01
CA LEU A 308 -3.38 -9.37 -10.77
C LEU A 308 -4.83 -9.79 -11.04
N ARG A 309 -5.55 -9.08 -11.92
CA ARG A 309 -6.93 -9.41 -12.26
C ARG A 309 -7.07 -10.78 -12.94
N ALA A 310 -6.10 -11.19 -13.73
CA ALA A 310 -6.11 -12.49 -14.40
C ALA A 310 -5.88 -13.68 -13.43
N HIS A 311 -5.29 -13.45 -12.25
CA HIS A 311 -4.86 -14.50 -11.32
C HIS A 311 -5.50 -14.41 -9.93
N TYR A 312 -6.23 -13.33 -9.61
CA TYR A 312 -6.91 -13.16 -8.33
C TYR A 312 -8.39 -12.84 -8.52
N ASP A 313 -9.25 -13.64 -7.90
CA ASP A 313 -10.70 -13.60 -8.06
C ASP A 313 -11.39 -12.62 -7.10
N GLY A 314 -10.72 -12.22 -6.00
CA GLY A 314 -11.26 -11.32 -4.99
C GLY A 314 -11.22 -9.84 -5.38
N HIS A 315 -11.51 -8.97 -4.42
CA HIS A 315 -11.47 -7.52 -4.63
C HIS A 315 -10.04 -7.03 -4.88
N LEU A 316 -9.87 -6.24 -5.93
CA LEU A 316 -8.60 -5.61 -6.28
C LEU A 316 -8.65 -4.09 -6.10
N VAL A 317 -7.58 -3.55 -5.52
CA VAL A 317 -7.34 -2.11 -5.42
C VAL A 317 -6.26 -1.71 -6.39
N GLY A 318 -6.62 -0.89 -7.39
CA GLY A 318 -5.69 -0.29 -8.33
C GLY A 318 -5.04 0.96 -7.73
N VAL A 319 -3.78 1.18 -8.07
CA VAL A 319 -3.00 2.38 -7.76
C VAL A 319 -2.03 2.63 -8.91
N GLY A 320 -1.45 3.81 -9.02
CA GLY A 320 -0.44 4.11 -10.04
C GLY A 320 -0.88 5.23 -10.98
N ASN A 321 -0.92 6.46 -10.44
CA ASN A 321 -1.13 7.69 -11.19
C ASN A 321 -2.52 7.82 -11.85
N TYR A 322 -3.55 7.21 -11.26
CA TYR A 322 -4.92 7.35 -11.73
C TYR A 322 -5.54 8.70 -11.35
N SER A 323 -6.19 9.34 -12.33
CA SER A 323 -7.22 10.36 -12.09
C SER A 323 -8.56 9.68 -11.83
N ALA A 324 -9.57 10.43 -11.39
CA ALA A 324 -10.92 9.89 -11.23
C ALA A 324 -11.48 9.34 -12.57
N ASP A 325 -11.24 10.03 -13.69
CA ASP A 325 -11.72 9.60 -15.00
C ASP A 325 -11.03 8.31 -15.46
N THR A 326 -9.68 8.24 -15.37
CA THR A 326 -8.94 7.04 -15.78
C THR A 326 -9.21 5.86 -14.85
N ALA A 327 -9.44 6.08 -13.54
CA ALA A 327 -9.86 5.06 -12.60
C ALA A 327 -11.27 4.52 -12.94
N LEU A 328 -12.20 5.39 -13.29
CA LEU A 328 -13.54 4.98 -13.73
C LEU A 328 -13.49 4.09 -14.98
N ASP A 329 -12.67 4.46 -15.96
CA ASP A 329 -12.51 3.67 -17.18
C ASP A 329 -11.86 2.30 -16.89
N ALA A 330 -10.87 2.24 -16.00
CA ALA A 330 -10.22 0.99 -15.56
C ALA A 330 -11.21 0.08 -14.79
N ILE A 331 -12.05 0.64 -13.90
CA ILE A 331 -13.09 -0.12 -13.18
C ILE A 331 -14.14 -0.66 -14.16
N LYS A 332 -14.59 0.14 -15.13
CA LYS A 332 -15.52 -0.33 -16.19
C LYS A 332 -14.93 -1.44 -17.06
N ALA A 333 -13.60 -1.39 -17.27
CA ALA A 333 -12.86 -2.44 -17.96
C ALA A 333 -12.60 -3.68 -17.08
N ASN A 334 -13.09 -3.69 -15.83
CA ASN A 334 -12.89 -4.76 -14.84
C ASN A 334 -11.40 -4.97 -14.49
N ARG A 335 -10.55 -3.95 -14.60
CA ARG A 335 -9.14 -4.06 -14.25
C ARG A 335 -8.95 -4.16 -12.74
N PHE A 336 -9.73 -3.41 -11.95
CA PHE A 336 -9.81 -3.47 -10.49
C PHE A 336 -11.19 -2.97 -10.01
N ASP A 337 -11.47 -3.09 -8.70
CA ASP A 337 -12.76 -2.76 -8.09
C ASP A 337 -12.75 -1.41 -7.37
N LEU A 338 -11.63 -1.06 -6.78
CA LEU A 338 -11.38 0.12 -5.95
C LEU A 338 -10.13 0.83 -6.44
N VAL A 339 -10.03 2.14 -6.24
CA VAL A 339 -8.85 2.92 -6.62
C VAL A 339 -8.23 3.62 -5.41
N ALA A 340 -6.92 3.42 -5.22
CA ALA A 340 -6.17 4.12 -4.18
C ALA A 340 -5.54 5.40 -4.76
N ILE A 341 -5.79 6.52 -4.08
CA ILE A 341 -5.27 7.84 -4.42
C ILE A 341 -4.17 8.20 -3.41
N GLY A 342 -2.99 8.56 -3.91
CA GLY A 342 -1.84 8.91 -3.10
C GLY A 342 -1.61 10.43 -3.00
N ARG A 343 -0.57 10.92 -3.67
CA ARG A 343 -0.11 12.32 -3.63
C ARG A 343 -1.20 13.39 -3.80
N PRO A 344 -2.22 13.20 -4.67
CA PRO A 344 -3.31 14.16 -4.77
C PRO A 344 -4.05 14.40 -3.45
N LEU A 345 -4.17 13.38 -2.58
CA LEU A 345 -4.78 13.53 -1.25
C LEU A 345 -3.89 14.27 -0.24
N ILE A 346 -2.57 14.27 -0.41
CA ILE A 346 -1.69 15.14 0.39
C ILE A 346 -2.00 16.59 0.09
N ALA A 347 -2.10 16.95 -1.19
CA ALA A 347 -2.32 18.32 -1.64
C ALA A 347 -3.78 18.81 -1.52
N ASN A 348 -4.73 17.89 -1.45
CA ASN A 348 -6.17 18.19 -1.42
C ASN A 348 -6.88 17.35 -0.37
N PRO A 349 -7.00 17.83 0.88
CA PRO A 349 -7.81 17.15 1.90
C PRO A 349 -9.29 17.00 1.49
N ASP A 350 -9.77 17.91 0.65
CA ASP A 350 -11.13 17.99 0.07
C ASP A 350 -11.23 17.34 -1.33
N TYR A 351 -10.38 16.35 -1.62
CA TYR A 351 -10.23 15.71 -2.93
C TYR A 351 -11.57 15.27 -3.53
N LEU A 352 -12.39 14.53 -2.77
CA LEU A 352 -13.65 14.02 -3.28
C LEU A 352 -14.64 15.14 -3.66
N ALA A 353 -14.74 16.16 -2.81
CA ALA A 353 -15.61 17.30 -3.07
C ALA A 353 -15.19 18.05 -4.34
N LYS A 354 -13.88 18.26 -4.56
CA LYS A 354 -13.34 18.88 -5.77
C LYS A 354 -13.64 18.04 -7.01
N VAL A 355 -13.38 16.74 -6.94
CA VAL A 355 -13.63 15.81 -8.06
C VAL A 355 -15.12 15.80 -8.42
N GLN A 356 -16.03 15.74 -7.45
CA GLN A 356 -17.47 15.77 -7.70
C GLN A 356 -17.95 17.04 -8.37
N LYS A 357 -17.35 18.18 -8.02
CA LYS A 357 -17.70 19.49 -8.59
C LYS A 357 -16.96 19.81 -9.89
N GLY A 358 -16.00 18.99 -10.29
CA GLY A 358 -15.12 19.27 -11.43
C GLY A 358 -14.17 20.46 -11.18
N GLU A 359 -13.83 20.71 -9.91
CA GLU A 359 -12.90 21.76 -9.51
C GLU A 359 -11.44 21.32 -9.74
N ALA A 360 -10.55 22.28 -10.00
CA ALA A 360 -9.14 22.00 -10.21
C ALA A 360 -8.48 21.53 -8.91
N LEU A 361 -7.70 20.44 -9.00
CA LEU A 361 -6.89 19.96 -7.89
C LEU A 361 -5.62 20.79 -7.76
N THR A 362 -5.22 21.08 -6.53
CA THR A 362 -3.90 21.61 -6.22
C THR A 362 -2.85 20.56 -6.58
N PRO A 363 -1.85 20.86 -7.41
CA PRO A 363 -0.76 19.95 -7.71
C PRO A 363 0.04 19.62 -6.45
N TYR A 364 0.45 18.35 -6.33
CA TYR A 364 1.37 17.93 -5.27
C TYR A 364 2.77 18.54 -5.48
N ALA A 365 3.41 18.96 -4.39
CA ALA A 365 4.80 19.36 -4.33
C ALA A 365 5.49 18.70 -3.11
N ASP A 366 6.77 18.37 -3.25
CA ASP A 366 7.54 17.69 -2.19
C ASP A 366 7.63 18.50 -0.88
N ALA A 367 7.56 19.84 -0.97
CA ALA A 367 7.47 20.70 0.20
C ALA A 367 6.26 20.39 1.10
N MET A 368 5.18 19.83 0.57
CA MET A 368 3.99 19.42 1.33
C MET A 368 4.24 18.20 2.22
N LEU A 369 5.40 17.55 2.12
CA LEU A 369 5.78 16.45 3.01
C LEU A 369 6.26 16.92 4.39
N THR A 370 6.52 18.22 4.57
CA THR A 370 7.01 18.79 5.84
C THR A 370 5.89 19.09 6.83
N GLU A 371 4.62 19.03 6.41
CA GLU A 371 3.45 19.36 7.24
C GLU A 371 2.33 18.34 7.03
N LEU A 372 1.50 18.14 8.06
CA LEU A 372 0.24 17.39 8.00
C LEU A 372 -0.93 18.38 7.83
N VAL A 373 -1.30 18.60 6.58
CA VAL A 373 -2.42 19.52 6.22
C VAL A 373 -3.71 18.75 6.06
#